data_7977c53d4affa1837365d86f014be129
#
_entry.id   7977c53d4affa1837365d86f014be129
#
_cell.length_a   1.000
_cell.length_b   1.000
_cell.length_c   1.000
_cell.angle_alpha   90.00
_cell.angle_beta   90.00
_cell.angle_gamma   90.00
#
_symmetry.space_group_name_H-M   'P 1'
#
loop_
_entity.id
_entity.type
_entity.pdbx_description
1 polymer ?
#
loop_
_entity_poly.entity_id
_entity_poly.type
_entity_poly.pdbx_seq_one_letter_code
_entity_poly.pdbx_strand_id
1 'polypeptide(L)'
;MAKLTPFQKISGKLVKAKVFRNTAILKYNFKTYNWETGEDATTTIAREIQCYPPEQVNQRLVDGKNYLSDDQIMRIPYTEILSSRAAQEGDPVIINNGKTKTLEEMRPYNATTGGIATTTDTLEFGGKTYHIAAVRGDTWMGNAPADYYFTLRG
;
A
#
# COMPACT_ATOMS: atom_id res chain seq x y z
N MET A 1 3.89 12.67 -15.45
CA MET A 1 4.39 11.61 -14.55
C MET A 1 5.91 11.66 -14.48
N ALA A 2 6.47 11.60 -13.28
CA ALA A 2 7.92 11.61 -13.12
C ALA A 2 8.54 10.35 -13.76
N LYS A 3 9.71 10.52 -14.36
CA LYS A 3 10.46 9.43 -14.96
C LYS A 3 10.99 8.51 -13.88
N LEU A 4 10.83 7.19 -14.06
CA LEU A 4 11.35 6.20 -13.11
C LEU A 4 12.88 6.22 -13.08
N THR A 5 13.45 6.13 -11.88
CA THR A 5 14.89 5.95 -11.70
C THR A 5 15.30 4.52 -12.14
N PRO A 6 16.59 4.28 -12.44
CA PRO A 6 17.06 2.93 -12.76
C PRO A 6 16.73 1.91 -11.66
N PHE A 7 16.87 2.29 -10.38
CA PHE A 7 16.55 1.41 -9.26
C PHE A 7 15.07 1.04 -9.18
N GLN A 8 14.20 2.01 -9.44
CA GLN A 8 12.76 1.76 -9.49
C GLN A 8 12.40 0.78 -10.62
N LYS A 9 13.01 0.94 -11.79
CA LYS A 9 12.82 0.04 -12.93
C LYS A 9 13.31 -1.38 -12.62
N ILE A 10 14.49 -1.51 -12.03
CA ILE A 10 15.06 -2.82 -11.68
C ILE A 10 14.19 -3.53 -10.66
N SER A 11 13.79 -2.87 -9.60
CA SER A 11 12.96 -3.47 -8.57
C SER A 11 11.62 -3.93 -9.14
N GLY A 12 10.98 -3.11 -9.99
CA GLY A 12 9.73 -3.48 -10.65
C GLY A 12 9.88 -4.72 -11.55
N LYS A 13 11.01 -4.88 -12.23
CA LYS A 13 11.28 -6.07 -13.04
C LYS A 13 11.56 -7.31 -12.19
N LEU A 14 12.32 -7.17 -11.12
CA LEU A 14 12.66 -8.28 -10.23
C LEU A 14 11.43 -8.87 -9.57
N VAL A 15 10.51 -8.04 -9.10
CA VAL A 15 9.31 -8.53 -8.44
C VAL A 15 8.40 -9.33 -9.37
N LYS A 16 8.46 -9.04 -10.66
CA LYS A 16 7.71 -9.77 -11.69
C LYS A 16 8.42 -11.03 -12.18
N ALA A 17 9.69 -11.21 -11.83
CA ALA A 17 10.44 -12.41 -12.19
C ALA A 17 9.85 -13.63 -11.49
N LYS A 18 9.78 -14.76 -12.18
CA LYS A 18 9.12 -15.98 -11.72
C LYS A 18 9.58 -16.46 -10.33
N VAL A 19 10.84 -16.24 -9.98
CA VAL A 19 11.44 -16.66 -8.71
C VAL A 19 10.98 -15.78 -7.54
N PHE A 20 10.71 -14.49 -7.77
CA PHE A 20 10.36 -13.53 -6.75
C PHE A 20 8.88 -13.13 -6.76
N ARG A 21 8.12 -13.68 -7.69
CA ARG A 21 6.74 -13.29 -7.92
C ARG A 21 5.82 -13.78 -6.81
N ASN A 22 5.32 -12.86 -6.04
CA ASN A 22 4.25 -13.08 -5.08
C ASN A 22 3.17 -12.04 -5.32
N THR A 23 1.93 -12.44 -5.10
CA THR A 23 0.78 -11.57 -5.31
C THR A 23 0.11 -11.29 -3.98
N ALA A 24 -0.18 -10.03 -3.72
CA ALA A 24 -0.96 -9.58 -2.57
C ALA A 24 -2.11 -8.70 -3.06
N ILE A 25 -3.12 -8.54 -2.21
CA ILE A 25 -4.24 -7.65 -2.49
C ILE A 25 -4.17 -6.48 -1.52
N LEU A 26 -3.85 -5.31 -2.05
CA LEU A 26 -3.85 -4.08 -1.29
C LEU A 26 -5.26 -3.50 -1.30
N LYS A 27 -5.82 -3.25 -0.12
CA LYS A 27 -7.17 -2.74 0.04
C LYS A 27 -7.14 -1.32 0.58
N TYR A 28 -7.54 -0.37 -0.26
CA TYR A 28 -7.74 1.02 0.16
C TYR A 28 -9.15 1.14 0.72
N ASN A 29 -9.26 1.40 2.00
CA ASN A 29 -10.53 1.51 2.69
C ASN A 29 -10.85 2.98 2.98
N PHE A 30 -12.04 3.42 2.59
CA PHE A 30 -12.50 4.78 2.77
C PHE A 30 -13.75 4.78 3.64
N LYS A 31 -13.75 5.60 4.67
CA LYS A 31 -14.94 5.91 5.45
C LYS A 31 -15.39 7.31 5.05
N THR A 32 -16.55 7.39 4.44
CA THR A 32 -17.12 8.65 4.00
C THR A 32 -18.44 8.88 4.69
N TYR A 33 -18.75 10.13 4.94
CA TYR A 33 -20.02 10.55 5.54
C TYR A 33 -20.88 11.21 4.47
N ASN A 34 -22.12 10.75 4.34
CA ASN A 34 -23.10 11.37 3.48
C ASN A 34 -23.97 12.30 4.33
N TRP A 35 -23.71 13.58 4.24
CA TRP A 35 -24.42 14.59 5.04
C TRP A 35 -25.87 14.81 4.57
N GLU A 36 -26.23 14.36 3.37
CA GLU A 36 -27.62 14.41 2.90
C GLU A 36 -28.49 13.35 3.58
N THR A 37 -27.97 12.14 3.79
CA THR A 37 -28.67 11.04 4.44
C THR A 37 -28.31 10.87 5.90
N GLY A 38 -27.22 11.49 6.37
CA GLY A 38 -26.70 11.33 7.72
C GLY A 38 -26.04 9.98 7.98
N GLU A 39 -25.71 9.21 6.93
CA GLU A 39 -25.15 7.86 7.03
C GLU A 39 -23.66 7.85 6.70
N ASP A 40 -22.95 6.95 7.40
CA ASP A 40 -21.57 6.61 7.06
C ASP A 40 -21.56 5.55 5.98
N ALA A 41 -20.64 5.69 5.05
CA ALA A 41 -20.41 4.70 4.01
C ALA A 41 -18.96 4.23 4.04
N THR A 42 -18.74 2.94 3.81
CA THR A 42 -17.40 2.37 3.67
C THR A 42 -17.23 1.86 2.25
N THR A 43 -16.19 2.33 1.58
CA THR A 43 -15.84 1.91 0.23
C THR A 43 -14.46 1.30 0.23
N THR A 44 -14.29 0.13 -0.38
CA THR A 44 -13.00 -0.54 -0.50
C THR A 44 -12.62 -0.66 -1.97
N ILE A 45 -11.41 -0.22 -2.29
CA ILE A 45 -10.82 -0.43 -3.61
C ILE A 45 -9.69 -1.45 -3.43
N ALA A 46 -9.89 -2.65 -3.98
CA ALA A 46 -8.91 -3.72 -3.92
C ALA A 46 -8.03 -3.71 -5.18
N ARG A 47 -6.73 -3.84 -4.97
CA ARG A 47 -5.74 -3.88 -6.06
C ARG A 47 -4.82 -5.08 -5.88
N GLU A 48 -4.72 -5.88 -6.92
CA GLU A 48 -3.72 -6.94 -6.98
C GLU A 48 -2.36 -6.32 -7.29
N ILE A 49 -1.37 -6.61 -6.45
CA ILE A 49 -0.02 -6.09 -6.61
C ILE A 49 0.98 -7.25 -6.54
N GLN A 50 2.11 -7.06 -7.19
CA GLN A 50 3.25 -7.97 -7.07
C GLN A 50 4.15 -7.49 -5.94
N CYS A 51 4.67 -8.40 -5.14
CA CYS A 51 5.48 -8.08 -4.00
C CYS A 51 6.59 -9.12 -3.81
N TYR A 52 7.57 -8.76 -2.99
CA TYR A 52 8.56 -9.73 -2.52
C TYR A 52 7.96 -10.56 -1.38
N PRO A 53 8.52 -11.75 -1.09
CA PRO A 53 8.05 -12.55 0.03
C PRO A 53 8.13 -11.78 1.35
N PRO A 54 7.12 -11.91 2.23
CA PRO A 54 7.19 -11.25 3.54
C PRO A 54 8.29 -11.87 4.39
N GLU A 55 8.95 -11.03 5.19
CA GLU A 55 10.02 -11.42 6.09
C GLU A 55 9.61 -11.15 7.54
N GLN A 56 10.09 -12.00 8.45
CA GLN A 56 9.88 -11.76 9.87
C GLN A 56 10.73 -10.58 10.35
N VAL A 57 10.20 -9.87 11.33
CA VAL A 57 10.90 -8.74 11.94
C VAL A 57 12.08 -9.26 12.74
N ASN A 58 13.24 -8.60 12.60
CA ASN A 58 14.42 -8.90 13.39
C ASN A 58 14.14 -8.63 14.87
N GLN A 59 14.57 -9.54 15.76
CA GLN A 59 14.38 -9.41 17.21
C GLN A 59 14.89 -8.07 17.77
N ARG A 60 15.93 -7.54 17.20
CA ARG A 60 16.49 -6.24 17.58
C ARG A 60 15.50 -5.08 17.39
N LEU A 61 14.69 -5.15 16.32
CA LEU A 61 13.65 -4.16 16.06
C LEU A 61 12.48 -4.33 17.01
N VAL A 62 12.15 -5.57 17.39
CA VAL A 62 11.14 -5.86 18.41
C VAL A 62 11.55 -5.27 19.75
N ASP A 63 12.80 -5.48 20.16
CA ASP A 63 13.35 -4.95 21.41
C ASP A 63 13.34 -3.41 21.45
N GLY A 64 13.42 -2.77 20.30
CA GLY A 64 13.27 -1.32 20.14
C GLY A 64 11.83 -0.82 20.28
N LYS A 65 10.86 -1.70 20.49
CA LYS A 65 9.41 -1.42 20.71
C LYS A 65 8.67 -0.81 19.51
N ASN A 66 9.27 -0.75 18.34
CA ASN A 66 8.63 -0.26 17.13
C ASN A 66 7.84 -1.36 16.40
N TYR A 67 8.14 -2.64 16.71
CA TYR A 67 7.56 -3.81 16.08
C TYR A 67 7.13 -4.83 17.12
N LEU A 68 6.13 -5.62 16.77
CA LEU A 68 5.74 -6.79 17.55
C LEU A 68 6.42 -8.04 17.00
N SER A 69 6.57 -9.07 17.82
CA SER A 69 7.25 -10.31 17.42
C SER A 69 6.60 -11.01 16.22
N ASP A 70 5.29 -10.86 16.06
CA ASP A 70 4.53 -11.48 14.97
C ASP A 70 4.41 -10.57 13.73
N ASP A 71 4.97 -9.36 13.78
CA ASP A 71 4.95 -8.47 12.63
C ASP A 71 5.79 -9.05 11.49
N GLN A 72 5.34 -8.81 10.28
CA GLN A 72 6.09 -9.15 9.07
C GLN A 72 6.36 -7.89 8.26
N ILE A 73 7.47 -7.89 7.55
CA ILE A 73 7.82 -6.79 6.66
C ILE A 73 7.69 -7.30 5.22
N MET A 74 6.89 -6.59 4.43
CA MET A 74 6.72 -6.88 3.01
C MET A 74 7.30 -5.72 2.20
N ARG A 75 8.18 -6.06 1.26
CA ARG A 75 8.75 -5.10 0.32
C ARG A 75 7.91 -5.06 -0.94
N ILE A 76 7.46 -3.88 -1.31
CA ILE A 76 6.64 -3.64 -2.50
C ILE A 76 7.30 -2.58 -3.36
N PRO A 77 7.60 -2.86 -4.64
CA PRO A 77 8.23 -1.88 -5.51
C PRO A 77 7.40 -0.62 -5.72
N TYR A 78 8.05 0.49 -5.89
CA TYR A 78 7.43 1.79 -6.20
C TYR A 78 6.47 1.68 -7.40
N THR A 79 6.88 0.96 -8.44
CA THR A 79 6.06 0.81 -9.67
C THR A 79 4.73 0.14 -9.38
N GLU A 80 4.69 -0.82 -8.46
CA GLU A 80 3.45 -1.50 -8.07
C GLU A 80 2.53 -0.59 -7.27
N ILE A 81 3.08 0.21 -6.36
CA ILE A 81 2.30 1.20 -5.62
C ILE A 81 1.74 2.25 -6.56
N LEU A 82 2.56 2.77 -7.47
CA LEU A 82 2.12 3.77 -8.45
C LEU A 82 1.00 3.21 -9.35
N SER A 83 1.14 1.99 -9.83
CA SER A 83 0.13 1.33 -10.67
C SER A 83 -1.18 1.08 -9.90
N SER A 84 -1.09 0.74 -8.62
CA SER A 84 -2.27 0.49 -7.78
C SER A 84 -3.14 1.73 -7.59
N ARG A 85 -2.57 2.90 -7.78
CA ARG A 85 -3.26 4.18 -7.57
C ARG A 85 -4.00 4.68 -8.80
N ALA A 86 -3.72 4.11 -9.95
CA ALA A 86 -4.39 4.52 -11.19
C ALA A 86 -5.85 4.07 -11.18
N ALA A 87 -6.73 4.92 -11.71
CA ALA A 87 -8.14 4.56 -11.85
C ALA A 87 -8.30 3.36 -12.80
N GLN A 88 -9.14 2.43 -12.44
CA GLN A 88 -9.43 1.23 -13.23
C GLN A 88 -10.92 1.13 -13.49
N GLU A 89 -11.28 0.54 -14.64
CA GLU A 89 -12.66 0.25 -14.96
C GLU A 89 -13.24 -0.74 -13.94
N GLY A 90 -14.46 -0.47 -13.48
CA GLY A 90 -15.11 -1.29 -12.48
C GLY A 90 -14.80 -0.90 -11.03
N ASP A 91 -14.00 0.14 -10.80
CA ASP A 91 -13.78 0.64 -9.45
C ASP A 91 -15.09 1.09 -8.80
N PRO A 92 -15.26 0.81 -7.49
CA PRO A 92 -16.38 1.38 -6.75
C PRO A 92 -16.32 2.91 -6.75
N VAL A 93 -17.50 3.52 -6.81
CA VAL A 93 -17.63 4.98 -6.74
C VAL A 93 -17.47 5.42 -5.29
N ILE A 94 -16.56 6.38 -5.06
CA ILE A 94 -16.38 6.99 -3.73
C ILE A 94 -17.18 8.28 -3.73
N ILE A 95 -18.18 8.37 -2.84
CA ILE A 95 -18.97 9.58 -2.67
C ILE A 95 -18.58 10.19 -1.32
N ASN A 96 -18.05 11.41 -1.36
CA ASN A 96 -17.67 12.16 -0.18
C ASN A 96 -18.33 13.53 -0.21
N ASN A 97 -19.17 13.83 0.77
CA ASN A 97 -19.96 15.07 0.87
C ASN A 97 -20.76 15.37 -0.42
N GLY A 98 -21.40 14.33 -0.97
CA GLY A 98 -22.22 14.45 -2.18
C GLY A 98 -21.42 14.57 -3.50
N LYS A 99 -20.10 14.48 -3.45
CA LYS A 99 -19.22 14.58 -4.63
C LYS A 99 -18.54 13.26 -4.90
N THR A 100 -18.48 12.88 -6.17
CA THR A 100 -17.71 11.71 -6.60
C THR A 100 -16.22 12.03 -6.58
N LYS A 101 -15.44 11.17 -5.92
CA LYS A 101 -14.00 11.30 -5.77
C LYS A 101 -13.28 10.08 -6.34
N THR A 102 -12.10 10.29 -6.88
CA THR A 102 -11.21 9.21 -7.30
C THR A 102 -10.33 8.77 -6.14
N LEU A 103 -9.70 7.59 -6.27
CA LEU A 103 -8.72 7.12 -5.30
C LEU A 103 -7.61 8.13 -5.07
N GLU A 104 -7.07 8.71 -6.14
CA GLU A 104 -5.99 9.70 -6.07
C GLU A 104 -6.41 10.98 -5.35
N GLU A 105 -7.65 11.40 -5.53
CA GLU A 105 -8.19 12.57 -4.83
C GLU A 105 -8.37 12.31 -3.32
N MET A 106 -8.82 11.10 -2.96
CA MET A 106 -9.01 10.71 -1.57
C MET A 106 -7.70 10.38 -0.86
N ARG A 107 -6.73 9.89 -1.57
CA ARG A 107 -5.42 9.48 -1.07
C ARG A 107 -4.31 10.08 -1.94
N PRO A 108 -3.98 11.35 -1.75
CA PRO A 108 -2.88 11.96 -2.48
C PRO A 108 -1.57 11.21 -2.25
N TYR A 109 -0.81 11.03 -3.31
CA TYR A 109 0.49 10.39 -3.20
C TYR A 109 1.44 11.21 -2.35
N ASN A 110 2.20 10.54 -1.49
CA ASN A 110 3.36 11.13 -0.83
C ASN A 110 4.51 10.13 -0.82
N ALA A 111 5.74 10.62 -0.82
CA ALA A 111 6.93 9.78 -0.94
C ALA A 111 7.18 8.91 0.30
N THR A 112 6.66 9.28 1.46
CA THR A 112 6.87 8.56 2.72
C THR A 112 6.04 7.29 2.79
N THR A 113 4.75 7.38 2.46
CA THR A 113 3.80 6.28 2.63
C THR A 113 3.18 5.80 1.33
N GLY A 114 3.48 6.44 0.21
CA GLY A 114 2.81 6.16 -1.06
C GLY A 114 1.33 6.49 -1.10
N GLY A 115 0.83 7.19 -0.07
CA GLY A 115 -0.59 7.50 0.07
C GLY A 115 -1.38 6.44 0.82
N ILE A 116 -0.71 5.50 1.48
CA ILE A 116 -1.36 4.48 2.32
C ILE A 116 -1.76 5.10 3.66
N ALA A 117 -2.96 4.80 4.11
CA ALA A 117 -3.43 5.18 5.43
C ALA A 117 -3.36 3.99 6.38
N THR A 118 -2.38 4.01 7.28
CA THR A 118 -2.11 2.89 8.19
C THR A 118 -3.25 2.59 9.15
N THR A 119 -4.13 3.56 9.39
CA THR A 119 -5.28 3.37 10.28
C THR A 119 -6.45 2.61 9.63
N THR A 120 -6.53 2.56 8.32
CA THR A 120 -7.70 2.02 7.62
C THR A 120 -7.36 1.01 6.54
N ASP A 121 -6.24 1.19 5.85
CA ASP A 121 -5.88 0.31 4.73
C ASP A 121 -5.37 -1.03 5.24
N THR A 122 -5.64 -2.08 4.48
CA THR A 122 -5.25 -3.45 4.81
C THR A 122 -4.59 -4.12 3.62
N LEU A 123 -3.93 -5.23 3.88
CA LEU A 123 -3.30 -6.04 2.85
C LEU A 123 -3.62 -7.51 3.08
N GLU A 124 -4.05 -8.18 2.02
CA GLU A 124 -4.32 -9.61 2.06
C GLU A 124 -3.20 -10.37 1.35
N PHE A 125 -2.65 -11.34 2.04
CA PHE A 125 -1.61 -12.21 1.50
C PHE A 125 -1.77 -13.63 2.06
N GLY A 126 -1.68 -14.62 1.18
CA GLY A 126 -1.80 -16.02 1.61
C GLY A 126 -3.13 -16.37 2.27
N GLY A 127 -4.21 -15.69 1.89
CA GLY A 127 -5.54 -15.91 2.46
C GLY A 127 -5.77 -15.24 3.81
N LYS A 128 -4.80 -14.48 4.31
CA LYS A 128 -4.90 -13.76 5.57
C LYS A 128 -4.90 -12.24 5.34
N THR A 129 -5.75 -11.52 6.06
CA THR A 129 -5.80 -10.06 6.04
C THR A 129 -4.94 -9.49 7.16
N TYR A 130 -4.03 -8.59 6.79
CA TYR A 130 -3.13 -7.92 7.72
C TYR A 130 -3.48 -6.44 7.82
N HIS A 131 -3.36 -5.88 9.01
CA HIS A 131 -3.33 -4.45 9.19
C HIS A 131 -1.96 -3.92 8.78
N ILE A 132 -1.95 -2.75 8.16
CA ILE A 132 -0.70 -2.08 7.80
C ILE A 132 -0.33 -1.18 8.98
N ALA A 133 0.62 -1.63 9.79
CA ALA A 133 1.03 -0.89 10.98
C ALA A 133 1.94 0.30 10.66
N ALA A 134 2.75 0.20 9.61
CA ALA A 134 3.63 1.26 9.17
C ALA A 134 3.99 1.07 7.70
N VAL A 135 4.31 2.17 7.04
CA VAL A 135 4.85 2.17 5.68
C VAL A 135 6.07 3.08 5.65
N ARG A 136 7.14 2.59 5.04
CA ARG A 136 8.36 3.36 4.89
C ARG A 136 8.87 3.24 3.47
N GLY A 137 9.13 4.37 2.82
CA GLY A 137 9.82 4.41 1.53
C GLY A 137 11.32 4.33 1.72
N ASP A 138 12.00 3.59 0.86
CA ASP A 138 13.46 3.53 0.82
C ASP A 138 13.98 4.68 -0.03
N THR A 139 14.54 5.70 0.62
CA THR A 139 14.98 6.94 -0.03
C THR A 139 16.49 7.15 0.00
N TRP A 140 17.28 6.13 0.39
CA TRP A 140 18.72 6.26 0.54
C TRP A 140 19.47 6.60 -0.78
N MET A 141 18.86 6.32 -1.90
CA MET A 141 19.39 6.61 -3.24
C MET A 141 18.73 7.84 -3.91
N GLY A 142 18.39 8.84 -3.12
CA GLY A 142 17.74 10.05 -3.63
C GLY A 142 16.37 10.27 -3.00
N ASN A 143 15.59 11.18 -3.57
CA ASN A 143 14.28 11.56 -3.03
C ASN A 143 13.13 10.65 -3.44
N ALA A 144 13.36 9.73 -4.38
CA ALA A 144 12.35 8.81 -4.88
C ALA A 144 12.64 7.39 -4.36
N PRO A 145 11.72 6.78 -3.61
CA PRO A 145 11.93 5.42 -3.12
C PRO A 145 11.88 4.42 -4.27
N ALA A 146 12.75 3.40 -4.23
CA ALA A 146 12.67 2.27 -5.15
C ALA A 146 11.64 1.24 -4.67
N ASP A 147 11.56 1.05 -3.37
CA ASP A 147 10.66 0.13 -2.71
C ASP A 147 10.00 0.77 -1.50
N TYR A 148 8.83 0.23 -1.15
CA TYR A 148 8.16 0.52 0.11
C TYR A 148 8.20 -0.71 1.01
N TYR A 149 8.43 -0.49 2.28
CA TYR A 149 8.43 -1.53 3.30
C TYR A 149 7.18 -1.39 4.15
N PHE A 150 6.31 -2.39 4.06
CA PHE A 150 5.06 -2.44 4.81
C PHE A 150 5.25 -3.32 6.03
N THR A 151 4.98 -2.79 7.20
CA THR A 151 4.90 -3.58 8.42
C THR A 151 3.49 -4.13 8.56
N LEU A 152 3.36 -5.44 8.46
CA LEU A 152 2.07 -6.13 8.48
C LEU A 152 1.83 -6.76 9.86
N ARG A 153 0.67 -6.50 10.41
CA ARG A 153 0.27 -6.98 11.73
C ARG A 153 -1.04 -7.75 11.60
N GLY A 154 -1.01 -8.97 12.06
CA GLY A 154 -2.16 -9.87 12.00
C GLY A 154 -3.22 -9.67 13.07
#